data_b683d162e074d7007436c7da772590e0
#
_entry.id   b683d162e074d7007436c7da772590e0
#
_cell.length_a   1.000
_cell.length_b   1.000
_cell.length_c   1.000
_cell.angle_alpha   90.00
_cell.angle_beta   90.00
_cell.angle_gamma   90.00
#
_symmetry.space_group_name_H-M   'P 1'
#
loop_
_entity.id
_entity.type
_entity.pdbx_description
1 polymer ?
#
loop_
_entity_poly.entity_id
_entity_poly.type
_entity_poly.pdbx_seq_one_letter_code
_entity_poly.pdbx_strand_id
1 'polypeptide(L)'
;MKYPAALVLAATIAAASLSAQESEEGFVPLMDGRTFAGWQPAKEHPETWKIEDGAFVCQWQRCHLFYVGDGVPFKNFELKVDVRTEPGANGGIYFHTAYQETGWPKAGFETQVNNTHSDWKKTGSVYGVASIGVSSAEDRKWWTQHIIVKGNTVTVKIDGKPVVEYVEPAGAQPGTDFGRKLGSGTFALQAHDPKSVVRYRNIRVKRLPD
;
A
#
# COMPACT_ATOMS: atom_id res chain seq x y z
N MET A 1 -16.18 71.82 5.94
CA MET A 1 -15.01 70.92 6.33
C MET A 1 -15.32 69.52 5.89
N LYS A 2 -14.58 68.99 4.90
CA LYS A 2 -14.75 67.61 4.38
C LYS A 2 -13.61 66.79 4.94
N TYR A 3 -13.95 65.71 5.68
CA TYR A 3 -12.95 64.73 6.15
C TYR A 3 -12.74 63.69 5.08
N PRO A 4 -11.50 63.28 4.75
CA PRO A 4 -11.26 62.16 3.85
C PRO A 4 -11.39 60.83 4.58
N ALA A 5 -12.13 59.90 3.99
CA ALA A 5 -12.23 58.52 4.45
C ALA A 5 -10.93 57.75 4.14
N ALA A 6 -10.30 57.23 5.16
CA ALA A 6 -9.14 56.33 5.00
C ALA A 6 -9.60 54.91 4.66
N LEU A 7 -9.19 54.43 3.49
CA LEU A 7 -9.43 53.04 3.06
C LEU A 7 -8.35 52.14 3.70
N VAL A 8 -8.75 51.30 4.65
CA VAL A 8 -7.86 50.28 5.22
C VAL A 8 -7.92 49.05 4.33
N LEU A 9 -6.83 48.80 3.60
CA LEU A 9 -6.66 47.59 2.78
C LEU A 9 -6.18 46.47 3.69
N ALA A 10 -7.04 45.52 4.04
CA ALA A 10 -6.70 44.32 4.77
C ALA A 10 -6.07 43.31 3.81
N ALA A 11 -4.77 43.14 3.88
CA ALA A 11 -4.05 42.07 3.15
C ALA A 11 -4.23 40.74 3.89
N THR A 12 -5.08 39.86 3.36
CA THR A 12 -5.17 38.46 3.80
C THR A 12 -3.97 37.67 3.28
N ILE A 13 -3.05 37.36 4.18
CA ILE A 13 -1.94 36.43 3.90
C ILE A 13 -2.53 35.02 3.95
N ALA A 14 -2.79 34.42 2.79
CA ALA A 14 -3.10 33.01 2.68
C ALA A 14 -1.80 32.21 2.97
N ALA A 15 -1.72 31.61 4.16
CA ALA A 15 -0.66 30.65 4.48
C ALA A 15 -0.92 29.37 3.67
N ALA A 16 -0.24 29.23 2.54
CA ALA A 16 -0.16 27.97 1.83
C ALA A 16 0.66 27.00 2.68
N SER A 17 0.02 26.01 3.28
CA SER A 17 0.69 24.87 3.89
C SER A 17 1.40 24.09 2.77
N LEU A 18 2.71 24.28 2.61
CA LEU A 18 3.54 23.38 1.83
C LEU A 18 3.53 22.02 2.58
N SER A 19 2.69 21.10 2.16
CA SER A 19 2.93 19.69 2.44
C SER A 19 4.23 19.34 1.70
N ALA A 20 5.28 18.96 2.46
CA ALA A 20 6.50 18.47 1.87
C ALA A 20 6.16 17.28 0.96
N GLN A 21 6.23 17.47 -0.34
CA GLN A 21 6.03 16.40 -1.31
C GLN A 21 7.19 15.42 -1.10
N GLU A 22 6.89 14.18 -0.70
CA GLU A 22 7.92 13.14 -0.56
C GLU A 22 8.67 12.98 -1.87
N SER A 23 10.02 12.93 -1.79
CA SER A 23 10.88 12.76 -2.96
C SER A 23 10.53 11.46 -3.70
N GLU A 24 10.39 11.54 -5.01
CA GLU A 24 10.26 10.39 -5.91
C GLU A 24 11.61 9.92 -6.48
N GLU A 25 12.70 10.52 -6.04
CA GLU A 25 14.05 10.18 -6.49
C GLU A 25 14.43 8.73 -6.13
N GLY A 26 14.90 7.99 -7.15
CA GLY A 26 15.31 6.60 -7.03
C GLY A 26 14.18 5.59 -7.04
N PHE A 27 12.91 6.01 -7.18
CA PHE A 27 11.81 5.09 -7.40
C PHE A 27 11.76 4.65 -8.88
N VAL A 28 11.54 3.35 -9.09
CA VAL A 28 11.29 2.75 -10.40
C VAL A 28 9.87 2.19 -10.45
N PRO A 29 9.14 2.39 -11.56
CA PRO A 29 7.79 1.85 -11.69
C PRO A 29 7.80 0.33 -11.82
N LEU A 30 6.85 -0.33 -11.18
CA LEU A 30 6.60 -1.77 -11.29
C LEU A 30 5.39 -2.11 -12.15
N MET A 31 4.71 -1.12 -12.71
CA MET A 31 3.57 -1.29 -13.62
C MET A 31 3.56 -0.21 -14.69
N ASP A 32 3.01 -0.56 -15.86
CA ASP A 32 2.82 0.36 -16.99
C ASP A 32 1.39 0.91 -17.10
N GLY A 33 0.46 0.42 -16.27
CA GLY A 33 -0.97 0.78 -16.29
C GLY A 33 -1.75 0.26 -17.51
N ARG A 34 -1.15 -0.58 -18.35
CA ARG A 34 -1.75 -1.08 -19.61
C ARG A 34 -1.73 -2.58 -19.73
N THR A 35 -0.73 -3.23 -19.12
CA THR A 35 -0.53 -4.68 -19.19
C THR A 35 -0.23 -5.22 -17.78
N PHE A 36 -0.26 -6.54 -17.65
CA PHE A 36 0.24 -7.22 -16.46
C PHE A 36 1.75 -7.56 -16.56
N ALA A 37 2.52 -6.85 -17.41
CA ALA A 37 3.96 -7.08 -17.52
C ALA A 37 4.63 -7.03 -16.15
N GLY A 38 5.39 -8.08 -15.80
CA GLY A 38 6.02 -8.23 -14.51
C GLY A 38 5.11 -8.68 -13.37
N TRP A 39 3.81 -8.91 -13.65
CA TRP A 39 2.84 -9.38 -12.66
C TRP A 39 2.15 -10.65 -13.11
N GLN A 40 1.96 -11.58 -12.18
CA GLN A 40 1.32 -12.88 -12.41
C GLN A 40 0.25 -13.14 -11.35
N PRO A 41 -1.01 -13.36 -11.76
CA PRO A 41 -2.03 -13.78 -10.81
C PRO A 41 -1.78 -15.22 -10.35
N ALA A 42 -2.23 -15.53 -9.13
CA ALA A 42 -2.38 -16.90 -8.67
C ALA A 42 -3.27 -17.70 -9.63
N LYS A 43 -3.15 -19.02 -9.64
CA LYS A 43 -3.98 -19.87 -10.51
C LYS A 43 -5.44 -19.96 -10.06
N GLU A 44 -5.71 -19.68 -8.79
CA GLU A 44 -7.08 -19.58 -8.30
C GLU A 44 -7.70 -18.25 -8.78
N HIS A 45 -8.76 -18.32 -9.56
CA HIS A 45 -9.53 -17.16 -10.01
C HIS A 45 -8.73 -16.01 -10.65
N PRO A 46 -7.84 -16.27 -11.63
CA PRO A 46 -7.01 -15.22 -12.23
C PRO A 46 -7.86 -14.13 -12.93
N GLU A 47 -9.09 -14.44 -13.34
CA GLU A 47 -10.09 -13.52 -13.92
C GLU A 47 -10.55 -12.44 -12.93
N THR A 48 -10.23 -12.54 -11.65
CA THR A 48 -10.48 -11.53 -10.64
C THR A 48 -9.78 -10.21 -10.95
N TRP A 49 -8.64 -10.29 -11.64
CA TRP A 49 -7.80 -9.14 -11.96
C TRP A 49 -8.07 -8.61 -13.35
N LYS A 50 -8.24 -7.30 -13.47
CA LYS A 50 -8.35 -6.57 -14.74
C LYS A 50 -7.60 -5.24 -14.66
N ILE A 51 -7.44 -4.60 -15.80
CA ILE A 51 -6.86 -3.26 -15.90
C ILE A 51 -7.95 -2.31 -16.34
N GLU A 52 -8.19 -1.26 -15.58
CA GLU A 52 -9.12 -0.18 -15.91
C GLU A 52 -8.49 1.16 -15.52
N ASP A 53 -8.55 2.14 -16.41
CA ASP A 53 -8.07 3.51 -16.18
C ASP A 53 -6.64 3.58 -15.61
N GLY A 54 -5.74 2.73 -16.11
CA GLY A 54 -4.36 2.70 -15.67
C GLY A 54 -4.12 2.04 -14.30
N ALA A 55 -5.12 1.36 -13.75
CA ALA A 55 -5.04 0.68 -12.47
C ALA A 55 -5.27 -0.83 -12.60
N PHE A 56 -4.59 -1.62 -11.79
CA PHE A 56 -5.02 -2.98 -11.50
C PHE A 56 -6.25 -2.93 -10.61
N VAL A 57 -7.32 -3.58 -11.04
CA VAL A 57 -8.60 -3.63 -10.35
C VAL A 57 -8.90 -5.05 -9.98
N CYS A 58 -9.18 -5.30 -8.73
CA CYS A 58 -9.70 -6.58 -8.27
C CYS A 58 -11.16 -6.45 -7.84
N GLN A 59 -11.95 -7.39 -8.32
CA GLN A 59 -13.37 -7.54 -7.98
C GLN A 59 -13.76 -8.96 -8.31
N TRP A 60 -14.16 -9.75 -7.36
CA TRP A 60 -14.63 -11.11 -7.51
C TRP A 60 -14.05 -12.02 -6.42
N GLN A 61 -13.60 -13.21 -6.76
CA GLN A 61 -13.11 -14.20 -5.82
C GLN A 61 -11.73 -13.83 -5.25
N ARG A 62 -11.34 -14.50 -4.16
CA ARG A 62 -9.98 -14.36 -3.63
C ARG A 62 -8.95 -14.73 -4.69
N CYS A 63 -8.02 -13.85 -4.93
CA CYS A 63 -6.87 -14.08 -5.79
C CYS A 63 -5.75 -13.09 -5.45
N HIS A 64 -4.50 -13.53 -5.53
CA HIS A 64 -3.34 -12.64 -5.33
C HIS A 64 -2.64 -12.40 -6.65
N LEU A 65 -2.23 -11.14 -6.87
CA LEU A 65 -1.44 -10.72 -8.03
C LEU A 65 0.00 -10.48 -7.57
N PHE A 66 0.92 -11.34 -7.98
CA PHE A 66 2.32 -11.33 -7.54
C PHE A 66 3.20 -10.59 -8.53
N TYR A 67 4.12 -9.76 -8.03
CA TYR A 67 5.19 -9.23 -8.84
C TYR A 67 6.25 -10.32 -9.07
N VAL A 68 6.55 -10.59 -10.34
CA VAL A 68 7.53 -11.61 -10.78
C VAL A 68 8.59 -11.02 -11.71
N GLY A 69 8.62 -9.69 -11.85
CA GLY A 69 9.32 -8.95 -12.90
C GLY A 69 10.78 -9.28 -13.10
N ASP A 70 11.68 -8.78 -12.26
CA ASP A 70 13.13 -8.92 -12.44
C ASP A 70 13.74 -10.16 -11.79
N GLY A 71 12.95 -10.94 -11.06
CA GLY A 71 13.42 -12.12 -10.34
C GLY A 71 14.38 -11.84 -9.17
N VAL A 72 14.69 -10.56 -8.90
CA VAL A 72 15.60 -10.17 -7.81
C VAL A 72 14.80 -9.87 -6.55
N PRO A 73 14.97 -10.64 -5.45
CA PRO A 73 14.24 -10.40 -4.21
C PRO A 73 14.47 -9.00 -3.64
N PHE A 74 13.44 -8.44 -3.03
CA PHE A 74 13.52 -7.20 -2.26
C PHE A 74 13.82 -7.55 -0.79
N LYS A 75 14.83 -6.91 -0.20
CA LYS A 75 15.18 -7.03 1.22
C LYS A 75 14.88 -5.71 1.93
N ASN A 76 15.66 -4.68 1.67
CA ASN A 76 15.40 -3.32 2.12
C ASN A 76 14.84 -2.50 0.97
N PHE A 77 13.74 -1.81 1.19
CA PHE A 77 13.07 -1.07 0.12
C PHE A 77 12.10 -0.01 0.66
N GLU A 78 11.71 0.87 -0.24
CA GLU A 78 10.50 1.69 -0.12
C GLU A 78 9.56 1.29 -1.27
N LEU A 79 8.32 0.94 -0.94
CA LEU A 79 7.27 0.63 -1.90
C LEU A 79 6.14 1.64 -1.73
N LYS A 80 5.79 2.34 -2.81
CA LYS A 80 4.63 3.24 -2.85
C LYS A 80 3.58 2.66 -3.80
N VAL A 81 2.35 2.62 -3.33
CA VAL A 81 1.19 2.15 -4.09
C VAL A 81 0.06 3.14 -3.90
N ASP A 82 -0.47 3.68 -4.99
CA ASP A 82 -1.70 4.46 -4.92
C ASP A 82 -2.88 3.49 -4.92
N VAL A 83 -3.73 3.62 -3.92
CA VAL A 83 -4.85 2.71 -3.65
C VAL A 83 -6.17 3.47 -3.62
N ARG A 84 -7.25 2.82 -4.05
CA ARG A 84 -8.63 3.30 -3.90
C ARG A 84 -9.54 2.11 -3.64
N THR A 85 -10.36 2.21 -2.60
CA THR A 85 -11.36 1.21 -2.23
C THR A 85 -12.78 1.70 -2.49
N GLU A 86 -13.70 0.76 -2.74
CA GLU A 86 -15.12 1.03 -2.53
C GLU A 86 -15.50 0.73 -1.07
N PRO A 87 -16.62 1.30 -0.56
CA PRO A 87 -17.05 1.05 0.82
C PRO A 87 -17.21 -0.44 1.13
N GLY A 88 -16.70 -0.86 2.28
CA GLY A 88 -16.73 -2.25 2.72
C GLY A 88 -15.70 -3.16 2.05
N ALA A 89 -14.79 -2.61 1.23
CA ALA A 89 -13.74 -3.40 0.60
C ALA A 89 -12.64 -3.80 1.59
N ASN A 90 -12.10 -5.00 1.36
CA ASN A 90 -10.92 -5.54 2.02
C ASN A 90 -9.89 -5.95 0.95
N GLY A 91 -8.65 -5.69 1.21
CA GLY A 91 -7.50 -6.01 0.37
C GLY A 91 -6.21 -5.92 1.17
N GLY A 92 -5.08 -6.06 0.49
CA GLY A 92 -3.79 -6.00 1.14
C GLY A 92 -2.64 -5.83 0.15
N ILE A 93 -1.51 -5.39 0.67
CA ILE A 93 -0.25 -5.32 -0.05
C ILE A 93 0.75 -6.18 0.72
N TYR A 94 1.20 -7.27 0.11
CA TYR A 94 2.19 -8.17 0.69
C TYR A 94 3.60 -7.77 0.28
N PHE A 95 4.54 -8.03 1.18
CA PHE A 95 5.97 -7.87 0.93
C PHE A 95 6.77 -9.02 1.57
N HIS A 96 7.99 -9.28 1.09
CA HIS A 96 8.83 -10.42 1.42
C HIS A 96 8.12 -11.76 1.20
N THR A 97 7.16 -11.78 0.28
CA THR A 97 6.42 -12.99 -0.10
C THR A 97 7.06 -13.68 -1.32
N ALA A 98 6.47 -14.77 -1.76
CA ALA A 98 6.85 -15.50 -2.96
C ALA A 98 5.61 -15.88 -3.75
N TYR A 99 5.75 -16.09 -5.06
CA TYR A 99 4.66 -16.59 -5.89
C TYR A 99 4.09 -17.88 -5.31
N GLN A 100 2.77 -17.94 -5.29
CA GLN A 100 2.02 -19.06 -4.75
C GLN A 100 0.76 -19.24 -5.61
N GLU A 101 0.45 -20.48 -5.99
CA GLU A 101 -0.62 -20.76 -6.95
C GLU A 101 -2.02 -20.59 -6.36
N THR A 102 -2.16 -20.83 -5.07
CA THR A 102 -3.46 -20.82 -4.38
C THR A 102 -3.32 -20.40 -2.93
N GLY A 103 -4.41 -19.93 -2.34
CA GLY A 103 -4.49 -19.61 -0.92
C GLY A 103 -3.88 -18.25 -0.55
N TRP A 104 -3.86 -17.99 0.74
CA TRP A 104 -3.26 -16.77 1.29
C TRP A 104 -1.73 -16.87 1.25
N PRO A 105 -1.00 -15.81 0.87
CA PRO A 105 0.47 -15.83 0.88
C PRO A 105 1.01 -16.19 2.26
N LYS A 106 1.83 -17.24 2.32
CA LYS A 106 2.34 -17.78 3.59
C LYS A 106 3.60 -17.07 4.07
N ALA A 107 4.43 -16.57 3.16
CA ALA A 107 5.68 -15.88 3.48
C ALA A 107 5.47 -14.37 3.60
N GLY A 108 6.33 -13.72 4.38
CA GLY A 108 6.37 -12.27 4.52
C GLY A 108 5.23 -11.70 5.35
N PHE A 109 4.87 -10.46 5.06
CA PHE A 109 3.87 -9.69 5.77
C PHE A 109 2.84 -9.12 4.81
N GLU A 110 1.67 -8.82 5.35
CA GLU A 110 0.61 -8.05 4.70
C GLU A 110 0.48 -6.68 5.36
N THR A 111 0.42 -5.63 4.56
CA THR A 111 -0.10 -4.33 5.00
C THR A 111 -1.53 -4.18 4.53
N GLN A 112 -2.43 -3.97 5.49
CA GLN A 112 -3.87 -3.98 5.27
C GLN A 112 -4.34 -2.83 4.39
N VAL A 113 -5.33 -3.12 3.56
CA VAL A 113 -6.12 -2.18 2.77
C VAL A 113 -7.60 -2.38 3.14
N ASN A 114 -8.07 -1.63 4.12
CA ASN A 114 -9.42 -1.75 4.68
C ASN A 114 -9.79 -0.44 5.38
N ASN A 115 -10.65 0.37 4.76
CA ASN A 115 -11.15 1.57 5.41
C ASN A 115 -12.40 1.30 6.23
N THR A 116 -13.41 0.64 5.64
CA THR A 116 -14.75 0.47 6.21
C THR A 116 -15.25 -0.98 6.26
N HIS A 117 -14.45 -1.97 5.87
CA HIS A 117 -14.80 -3.39 6.02
C HIS A 117 -14.96 -3.75 7.51
N SER A 118 -15.71 -4.81 7.80
CA SER A 118 -16.00 -5.26 9.17
C SER A 118 -14.81 -5.77 9.97
N ASP A 119 -13.71 -6.20 9.33
CA ASP A 119 -12.47 -6.49 10.06
C ASP A 119 -11.98 -5.20 10.73
N TRP A 120 -11.67 -5.29 12.03
CA TRP A 120 -11.24 -4.15 12.83
C TRP A 120 -9.83 -3.63 12.47
N LYS A 121 -9.02 -4.48 11.84
CA LYS A 121 -7.67 -4.07 11.38
C LYS A 121 -7.80 -3.20 10.14
N LYS A 122 -7.39 -1.95 10.26
CA LYS A 122 -7.60 -0.94 9.22
C LYS A 122 -6.36 -0.69 8.38
N THR A 123 -6.57 0.06 7.28
CA THR A 123 -5.53 0.45 6.31
C THR A 123 -4.26 0.92 6.99
N GLY A 124 -3.14 0.35 6.58
CA GLY A 124 -1.80 0.62 7.14
C GLY A 124 -1.39 -0.32 8.27
N SER A 125 -2.29 -1.16 8.82
CA SER A 125 -1.88 -2.22 9.75
C SER A 125 -0.85 -3.17 9.11
N VAL A 126 0.16 -3.59 9.86
CA VAL A 126 0.93 -4.80 9.55
C VAL A 126 0.13 -5.96 10.15
N TYR A 127 -0.57 -6.71 9.29
CA TYR A 127 -1.64 -7.63 9.67
C TYR A 127 -1.16 -8.70 10.66
N GLY A 128 -1.86 -8.77 11.80
CA GLY A 128 -1.57 -9.75 12.84
C GLY A 128 -0.28 -9.53 13.63
N VAL A 129 0.39 -8.38 13.43
CA VAL A 129 1.64 -8.01 14.12
C VAL A 129 1.51 -6.64 14.76
N ALA A 130 1.24 -5.60 13.98
CA ALA A 130 1.02 -4.24 14.47
C ALA A 130 -0.22 -3.65 13.80
N SER A 131 -1.36 -3.69 14.48
CA SER A 131 -2.66 -3.34 13.91
C SER A 131 -3.20 -2.04 14.49
N ILE A 132 -3.87 -1.25 13.65
CA ILE A 132 -4.61 -0.05 14.02
C ILE A 132 -6.10 -0.24 13.72
N GLY A 133 -6.96 0.35 14.54
CA GLY A 133 -8.41 0.23 14.45
C GLY A 133 -9.11 1.38 13.69
N VAL A 134 -8.35 2.36 13.23
CA VAL A 134 -8.88 3.53 12.51
C VAL A 134 -8.06 3.76 11.25
N SER A 135 -8.72 3.87 10.10
CA SER A 135 -8.09 4.29 8.84
C SER A 135 -8.06 5.83 8.75
N SER A 136 -6.94 6.37 8.30
CA SER A 136 -6.84 7.78 7.87
C SER A 136 -7.19 7.96 6.38
N ALA A 137 -7.29 6.86 5.62
CA ALA A 137 -7.73 6.87 4.23
C ALA A 137 -9.26 6.79 4.14
N GLU A 138 -9.81 7.30 3.04
CA GLU A 138 -11.24 7.32 2.78
C GLU A 138 -11.58 6.49 1.53
N ASP A 139 -12.72 5.78 1.57
CA ASP A 139 -13.23 5.08 0.39
C ASP A 139 -13.53 6.05 -0.75
N ARG A 140 -13.41 5.57 -1.98
CA ARG A 140 -13.61 6.32 -3.25
C ARG A 140 -12.65 7.47 -3.49
N LYS A 141 -11.66 7.66 -2.60
CA LYS A 141 -10.54 8.58 -2.81
C LYS A 141 -9.25 7.79 -3.04
N TRP A 142 -8.35 8.34 -3.84
CA TRP A 142 -7.01 7.81 -3.96
C TRP A 142 -6.17 8.26 -2.77
N TRP A 143 -5.39 7.33 -2.22
CA TRP A 143 -4.33 7.62 -1.24
C TRP A 143 -3.08 6.86 -1.61
N THR A 144 -1.94 7.26 -1.11
CA THR A 144 -0.67 6.54 -1.25
C THR A 144 -0.39 5.74 0.02
N GLN A 145 -0.30 4.41 -0.11
CA GLN A 145 0.24 3.54 0.93
C GLN A 145 1.73 3.36 0.67
N HIS A 146 2.56 3.82 1.60
CA HIS A 146 4.02 3.80 1.51
C HIS A 146 4.56 2.84 2.57
N ILE A 147 5.20 1.77 2.13
CA ILE A 147 5.77 0.72 2.96
C ILE A 147 7.29 0.85 2.89
N ILE A 148 7.94 1.04 4.03
CA ILE A 148 9.40 1.16 4.16
C ILE A 148 9.89 0.00 4.98
N VAL A 149 10.80 -0.80 4.43
CA VAL A 149 11.50 -1.87 5.15
C VAL A 149 12.98 -1.55 5.15
N LYS A 150 13.55 -1.40 6.35
CA LYS A 150 14.98 -1.13 6.53
C LYS A 150 15.50 -1.89 7.75
N GLY A 151 16.38 -2.85 7.50
CA GLY A 151 16.88 -3.74 8.56
C GLY A 151 15.75 -4.56 9.18
N ASN A 152 15.50 -4.37 10.46
CA ASN A 152 14.44 -5.04 11.20
C ASN A 152 13.18 -4.17 11.41
N THR A 153 13.07 -3.04 10.73
CA THR A 153 11.98 -2.07 10.92
C THR A 153 11.09 -2.00 9.70
N VAL A 154 9.78 -2.03 9.94
CA VAL A 154 8.73 -1.76 8.95
C VAL A 154 8.00 -0.50 9.35
N THR A 155 7.99 0.50 8.49
CA THR A 155 7.19 1.72 8.66
C THR A 155 6.14 1.77 7.57
N VAL A 156 4.88 2.00 7.94
CA VAL A 156 3.79 2.22 7.00
C VAL A 156 3.29 3.65 7.14
N LYS A 157 3.20 4.34 5.99
CA LYS A 157 2.64 5.68 5.92
C LYS A 157 1.43 5.69 5.01
N ILE A 158 0.46 6.54 5.34
CA ILE A 158 -0.69 6.88 4.49
C ILE A 158 -0.60 8.36 4.16
N ASP A 159 -0.52 8.68 2.87
CA ASP A 159 -0.34 10.06 2.37
C ASP A 159 0.81 10.79 3.09
N GLY A 160 1.97 10.12 3.19
CA GLY A 160 3.18 10.64 3.83
C GLY A 160 3.17 10.63 5.37
N LYS A 161 2.04 10.35 6.02
CA LYS A 161 1.94 10.33 7.49
C LYS A 161 2.18 8.92 8.03
N PRO A 162 3.15 8.71 8.94
CA PRO A 162 3.34 7.42 9.59
C PRO A 162 2.09 7.01 10.37
N VAL A 163 1.64 5.77 10.17
CA VAL A 163 0.49 5.19 10.89
C VAL A 163 0.87 3.95 11.68
N VAL A 164 1.92 3.22 11.25
CA VAL A 164 2.46 2.06 11.95
C VAL A 164 3.98 2.07 11.83
N GLU A 165 4.65 1.76 12.93
CA GLU A 165 6.05 1.33 12.97
C GLU A 165 6.14 0.01 13.73
N TYR A 166 6.75 -0.99 13.11
CA TYR A 166 6.99 -2.30 13.69
C TYR A 166 8.48 -2.60 13.63
N VAL A 167 9.06 -2.93 14.78
CA VAL A 167 10.44 -3.41 14.89
C VAL A 167 10.39 -4.90 15.18
N GLU A 168 10.89 -5.72 14.25
CA GLU A 168 10.94 -7.17 14.44
C GLU A 168 11.90 -7.50 15.59
N PRO A 169 11.45 -8.25 16.62
CA PRO A 169 12.32 -8.63 17.74
C PRO A 169 13.51 -9.48 17.28
N ALA A 170 14.65 -9.30 17.93
CA ALA A 170 15.80 -10.16 17.72
C ALA A 170 15.44 -11.62 17.99
N GLY A 171 15.82 -12.52 17.07
CA GLY A 171 15.52 -13.95 17.20
C GLY A 171 14.08 -14.34 16.88
N ALA A 172 13.25 -13.42 16.33
CA ALA A 172 11.91 -13.76 15.86
C ALA A 172 11.94 -14.98 14.96
N GLN A 173 11.02 -15.92 15.18
CA GLN A 173 10.87 -17.13 14.36
C GLN A 173 9.65 -16.97 13.45
N PRO A 174 9.67 -17.56 12.24
CA PRO A 174 8.49 -17.56 11.40
C PRO A 174 7.34 -18.32 12.06
N GLY A 175 6.12 -17.82 11.87
CA GLY A 175 4.92 -18.51 12.31
C GLY A 175 4.68 -19.79 11.51
N THR A 176 3.89 -20.71 12.05
CA THR A 176 3.56 -22.00 11.41
C THR A 176 2.64 -21.85 10.21
N ASP A 177 1.60 -21.01 10.31
CA ASP A 177 0.62 -20.82 9.25
C ASP A 177 1.00 -19.68 8.31
N PHE A 178 1.49 -18.57 8.90
CA PHE A 178 1.96 -17.38 8.18
C PHE A 178 3.31 -16.99 8.74
N GLY A 179 4.29 -16.84 7.85
CA GLY A 179 5.67 -16.57 8.23
C GLY A 179 5.82 -15.33 9.11
N ARG A 180 5.26 -14.21 8.67
CA ARG A 180 5.33 -12.91 9.38
C ARG A 180 6.72 -12.64 9.93
N LYS A 181 7.70 -12.87 9.08
CA LYS A 181 9.11 -12.74 9.36
C LYS A 181 9.78 -11.91 8.29
N LEU A 182 10.61 -10.94 8.69
CA LEU A 182 11.45 -10.20 7.76
C LEU A 182 12.50 -11.11 7.11
N GLY A 183 12.78 -10.85 5.87
CA GLY A 183 13.72 -11.60 5.05
C GLY A 183 13.95 -10.92 3.71
N SER A 184 13.65 -11.62 2.65
CA SER A 184 13.60 -11.07 1.30
C SER A 184 12.55 -11.80 0.48
N GLY A 185 12.02 -11.16 -0.54
CA GLY A 185 11.00 -11.75 -1.39
C GLY A 185 10.43 -10.74 -2.36
N THR A 186 9.24 -11.01 -2.85
CA THR A 186 8.53 -10.13 -3.77
C THR A 186 7.31 -9.49 -3.12
N PHE A 187 6.50 -8.83 -3.94
CA PHE A 187 5.25 -8.18 -3.55
C PHE A 187 4.05 -8.95 -4.09
N ALA A 188 2.91 -8.81 -3.41
CA ALA A 188 1.65 -9.23 -3.96
C ALA A 188 0.53 -8.27 -3.56
N LEU A 189 -0.48 -8.16 -4.42
CA LEU A 189 -1.71 -7.44 -4.16
C LEU A 189 -2.83 -8.44 -3.89
N GLN A 190 -3.73 -8.11 -2.99
CA GLN A 190 -4.81 -8.99 -2.57
C GLN A 190 -6.15 -8.56 -3.16
N ALA A 191 -6.84 -9.52 -3.76
CA ALA A 191 -8.29 -9.56 -3.90
C ALA A 191 -8.82 -10.47 -2.79
N HIS A 192 -9.67 -9.96 -1.90
CA HIS A 192 -10.05 -10.65 -0.68
C HIS A 192 -11.33 -11.50 -0.83
N ASP A 193 -12.39 -10.91 -1.36
CA ASP A 193 -13.71 -11.52 -1.45
C ASP A 193 -14.58 -10.85 -2.54
N PRO A 194 -15.73 -11.46 -2.92
CA PRO A 194 -16.56 -10.96 -4.01
C PRO A 194 -17.17 -9.57 -3.82
N LYS A 195 -17.21 -9.04 -2.62
CA LYS A 195 -17.76 -7.70 -2.33
C LYS A 195 -16.67 -6.62 -2.30
N SER A 196 -15.43 -7.04 -2.21
CA SER A 196 -14.29 -6.13 -2.11
C SER A 196 -13.85 -5.65 -3.50
N VAL A 197 -13.94 -4.34 -3.73
CA VAL A 197 -13.41 -3.69 -4.93
C VAL A 197 -12.27 -2.78 -4.53
N VAL A 198 -11.07 -3.12 -5.00
CA VAL A 198 -9.85 -2.35 -4.74
C VAL A 198 -9.16 -2.03 -6.06
N ARG A 199 -8.64 -0.83 -6.17
CA ARG A 199 -7.83 -0.35 -7.29
C ARG A 199 -6.44 -0.01 -6.81
N TYR A 200 -5.43 -0.46 -7.55
CA TYR A 200 -4.02 -0.21 -7.29
C TYR A 200 -3.39 0.40 -8.54
N ARG A 201 -2.69 1.51 -8.40
CA ARG A 201 -1.96 2.14 -9.53
C ARG A 201 -0.67 2.77 -9.04
N ASN A 202 0.11 3.26 -9.99
CA ASN A 202 1.34 4.00 -9.70
C ASN A 202 2.24 3.23 -8.72
N ILE A 203 2.35 1.91 -8.92
CA ILE A 203 3.15 1.02 -8.08
C ILE A 203 4.61 1.25 -8.43
N ARG A 204 5.41 1.67 -7.45
CA ARG A 204 6.79 2.02 -7.63
C ARG A 204 7.63 1.66 -6.42
N VAL A 205 8.87 1.27 -6.66
CA VAL A 205 9.77 0.79 -5.61
C VAL A 205 11.13 1.46 -5.70
N LYS A 206 11.73 1.69 -4.55
CA LYS A 206 13.13 2.07 -4.39
C LYS A 206 13.84 1.03 -3.55
N ARG A 207 14.87 0.38 -4.10
CA ARG A 207 15.73 -0.52 -3.34
C ARG A 207 16.60 0.32 -2.39
N LEU A 208 16.72 -0.12 -1.14
CA LEU A 208 17.58 0.50 -0.15
C LEU A 208 18.81 -0.40 0.08
N PRO A 209 19.96 0.19 0.45
CA PRO A 209 21.14 -0.59 0.80
C PRO A 209 20.90 -1.46 2.05
N ASP A 210 21.72 -2.51 2.19
CA ASP A 210 21.79 -3.40 3.36
C ASP A 210 22.42 -2.73 4.58
#